data_4987f0418fd7a87f6ed19ca28281f132
#
_entry.id   4987f0418fd7a87f6ed19ca28281f132
#
_cell.length_a   1.000
_cell.length_b   1.000
_cell.length_c   1.000
_cell.angle_alpha   90.00
_cell.angle_beta   90.00
_cell.angle_gamma   90.00
#
_symmetry.space_group_name_H-M   'P 1'
#
loop_
_entity.id
_entity.type
_entity.pdbx_description
1 polymer ?
#
loop_
_entity_poly.entity_id
_entity_poly.type
_entity_poly.pdbx_seq_one_letter_code
_entity_poly.pdbx_strand_id
1 'polypeptide(L)'
;GEDPLEWPFGGAPAGLIRVSKENPDGTSFVLLQGLSRVRIVSIPQEIPYRILEVEPVETIIDESAVGLRAKLTAELERNQELGGEVNKEMLDFLTPLDDDTAFVDLTAYSLCKHTLRKQAMLEVQNLGKRANMLLDDLTMENDRLDLIKQALGGKQDEDLGYN
;
A
#
# COMPACT_ATOMS: atom_id res chain seq x y z
N GLY A 1 -7.40 19.20 5.03
CA GLY A 1 -8.18 19.02 6.23
C GLY A 1 -7.68 17.84 7.02
N GLU A 2 -7.63 17.98 8.32
CA GLU A 2 -7.26 16.88 9.19
C GLU A 2 -8.31 15.77 9.04
N ASP A 3 -7.85 14.56 8.77
CA ASP A 3 -8.71 13.38 8.82
C ASP A 3 -9.21 13.25 10.27
N PRO A 4 -10.54 13.27 10.51
CA PRO A 4 -11.08 13.17 11.86
C PRO A 4 -10.70 11.86 12.57
N LEU A 5 -10.15 10.91 11.84
CA LEU A 5 -9.60 9.67 12.39
C LEU A 5 -8.06 9.70 12.50
N GLU A 6 -7.40 10.77 12.09
CA GLU A 6 -5.99 10.95 12.40
C GLU A 6 -5.80 11.01 13.92
N TRP A 7 -5.02 10.07 14.39
CA TRP A 7 -4.73 9.95 15.81
C TRP A 7 -3.67 10.97 16.21
N PRO A 8 -3.95 11.86 17.19
CA PRO A 8 -3.00 12.90 17.57
C PRO A 8 -1.78 12.39 18.35
N PHE A 9 -1.70 11.12 18.65
CA PHE A 9 -0.62 10.55 19.44
C PHE A 9 0.37 9.77 18.56
N GLY A 10 1.41 10.45 18.09
CA GLY A 10 2.59 9.77 17.60
C GLY A 10 3.27 9.03 18.76
N GLY A 11 3.24 7.71 18.74
CA GLY A 11 4.00 6.91 19.68
C GLY A 11 3.22 6.04 20.66
N ALA A 12 1.97 5.76 20.43
CA ALA A 12 1.27 4.72 21.18
C ALA A 12 1.86 3.34 20.83
N PRO A 13 2.19 2.49 21.83
CA PRO A 13 2.84 1.20 21.59
C PRO A 13 1.97 0.18 20.86
N ALA A 14 0.69 0.46 20.63
CA ALA A 14 -0.25 -0.45 19.99
C ALA A 14 -0.38 -0.27 18.48
N GLY A 15 0.38 0.62 17.85
CA GLY A 15 0.34 0.84 16.43
C GLY A 15 -0.26 2.19 16.05
N LEU A 16 0.37 2.79 15.06
CA LEU A 16 -0.07 4.03 14.47
C LEU A 16 -1.13 3.72 13.39
N ILE A 17 -2.28 4.40 13.46
CA ILE A 17 -3.28 4.32 12.40
C ILE A 17 -2.72 5.01 11.16
N ARG A 18 -2.60 4.28 10.04
CA ARG A 18 -2.02 4.79 8.80
C ARG A 18 -3.07 5.15 7.77
N VAL A 19 -4.12 4.36 7.68
CA VAL A 19 -5.21 4.54 6.72
C VAL A 19 -6.52 4.20 7.41
N SER A 20 -7.55 5.00 7.18
CA SER A 20 -8.88 4.74 7.70
C SER A 20 -9.96 5.18 6.72
N LYS A 21 -11.11 4.51 6.77
CA LYS A 21 -12.30 4.86 6.03
C LYS A 21 -13.53 4.52 6.87
N GLU A 22 -14.44 5.46 7.00
CA GLU A 22 -15.72 5.24 7.64
C GLU A 22 -16.73 4.62 6.66
N ASN A 23 -17.38 3.56 7.10
CA ASN A 23 -18.47 2.92 6.37
C ASN A 23 -19.82 3.57 6.70
N PRO A 24 -20.85 3.37 5.85
CA PRO A 24 -22.19 3.93 6.11
C PRO A 24 -22.84 3.45 7.41
N ASP A 25 -22.43 2.30 7.95
CA ASP A 25 -22.94 1.73 9.21
C ASP A 25 -22.23 2.28 10.46
N GLY A 26 -21.32 3.24 10.29
CA GLY A 26 -20.53 3.83 11.38
C GLY A 26 -19.28 3.05 11.75
N THR A 27 -19.00 1.92 11.09
CA THR A 27 -17.74 1.20 11.24
C THR A 27 -16.64 1.79 10.34
N SER A 28 -15.39 1.48 10.61
CA SER A 28 -14.28 1.94 9.77
C SER A 28 -13.24 0.85 9.60
N PHE A 29 -12.63 0.81 8.42
CA PHE A 29 -11.43 0.01 8.18
C PHE A 29 -10.20 0.85 8.47
N VAL A 30 -9.24 0.28 9.19
CA VAL A 30 -7.97 0.93 9.51
C VAL A 30 -6.81 -0.03 9.28
N LEU A 31 -5.68 0.53 8.89
CA LEU A 31 -4.39 -0.16 8.86
C LEU A 31 -3.55 0.34 10.03
N LEU A 32 -3.19 -0.58 10.92
CA LEU A 32 -2.29 -0.29 12.04
C LEU A 32 -0.86 -0.65 11.68
N GLN A 33 0.06 0.22 12.03
CA GLN A 33 1.49 -0.10 11.99
C GLN A 33 1.79 -1.13 13.10
N GLY A 34 2.25 -2.28 12.74
CA GLY A 34 2.40 -3.44 13.63
C GLY A 34 1.56 -4.61 13.17
N LEU A 35 0.84 -4.45 12.05
CA LEU A 35 0.42 -5.52 11.16
C LEU A 35 -0.92 -6.17 11.49
N SER A 36 -1.81 -5.46 12.14
CA SER A 36 -3.19 -5.93 12.28
C SER A 36 -4.12 -4.99 11.54
N ARG A 37 -4.99 -5.56 10.70
CA ARG A 37 -6.14 -4.83 10.18
C ARG A 37 -7.27 -4.95 11.17
N VAL A 38 -7.91 -3.83 11.46
CA VAL A 38 -9.04 -3.78 12.37
C VAL A 38 -10.17 -2.97 11.76
N ARG A 39 -11.38 -3.28 12.17
CA ARG A 39 -12.57 -2.50 11.86
C ARG A 39 -13.03 -1.79 13.13
N ILE A 40 -13.23 -0.48 13.03
CA ILE A 40 -13.79 0.30 14.12
C ILE A 40 -15.30 0.08 14.10
N VAL A 41 -15.84 -0.49 15.18
CA VAL A 41 -17.26 -0.79 15.31
C VAL A 41 -18.02 0.32 16.05
N SER A 42 -17.34 1.06 16.93
CA SER A 42 -17.94 2.21 17.61
C SER A 42 -16.90 3.17 18.13
N ILE A 43 -17.33 4.39 18.45
CA ILE A 43 -16.54 5.40 19.14
C ILE A 43 -17.25 5.72 20.46
N PRO A 44 -17.02 4.93 21.53
CA PRO A 44 -17.70 5.13 22.80
C PRO A 44 -17.38 6.48 23.49
N GLN A 45 -16.27 7.09 23.14
CA GLN A 45 -15.85 8.36 23.72
C GLN A 45 -15.09 9.20 22.69
N GLU A 46 -15.47 10.47 22.58
CA GLU A 46 -14.77 11.42 21.72
C GLU A 46 -13.97 12.48 22.51
N ILE A 47 -14.41 12.83 23.71
CA ILE A 47 -13.83 13.89 24.54
C ILE A 47 -13.51 13.33 25.91
N PRO A 48 -12.33 13.62 26.51
CA PRO A 48 -11.20 14.47 26.04
C PRO A 48 -10.31 13.79 24.99
N TYR A 49 -10.42 12.49 24.80
CA TYR A 49 -9.73 11.70 23.77
C TYR A 49 -10.69 10.64 23.24
N ARG A 50 -10.44 10.21 22.03
CA ARG A 50 -11.26 9.18 21.40
C ARG A 50 -10.92 7.80 21.95
N ILE A 51 -11.97 7.06 22.30
CA ILE A 51 -11.90 5.63 22.57
C ILE A 51 -12.60 4.93 21.42
N LEU A 52 -11.90 3.98 20.82
CA LEU A 52 -12.40 3.21 19.69
C LEU A 52 -12.61 1.78 20.12
N GLU A 53 -13.78 1.25 19.78
CA GLU A 53 -14.03 -0.18 19.82
C GLU A 53 -13.70 -0.76 18.45
N VAL A 54 -12.80 -1.73 18.41
CA VAL A 54 -12.31 -2.31 17.14
C VAL A 54 -12.43 -3.82 17.19
N GLU A 55 -12.59 -4.42 16.02
CA GLU A 55 -12.49 -5.85 15.85
C GLU A 55 -11.44 -6.18 14.79
N PRO A 56 -10.70 -7.30 14.94
CA PRO A 56 -9.70 -7.69 13.97
C PRO A 56 -10.36 -8.08 12.65
N VAL A 57 -9.71 -7.74 11.54
CA VAL A 57 -10.09 -8.19 10.20
C VAL A 57 -9.10 -9.27 9.77
N GLU A 58 -9.59 -10.48 9.66
CA GLU A 58 -8.77 -11.60 9.23
C GLU A 58 -8.38 -11.48 7.75
N THR A 59 -7.15 -11.88 7.45
CA THR A 59 -6.70 -12.05 6.08
C THR A 59 -6.98 -13.47 5.64
N ILE A 60 -7.68 -13.61 4.52
CA ILE A 60 -7.95 -14.90 3.89
C ILE A 60 -6.80 -15.22 2.94
N ILE A 61 -6.10 -16.30 3.17
CA ILE A 61 -5.00 -16.77 2.33
C ILE A 61 -5.45 -18.07 1.64
N ASP A 62 -5.44 -18.05 0.32
CA ASP A 62 -5.78 -19.20 -0.51
C ASP A 62 -4.78 -19.35 -1.68
N GLU A 63 -5.08 -20.25 -2.59
CA GLU A 63 -4.21 -20.52 -3.75
C GLU A 63 -3.96 -19.29 -4.62
N SER A 64 -4.85 -18.29 -4.59
CA SER A 64 -4.68 -17.06 -5.38
C SER A 64 -3.48 -16.22 -4.95
N ALA A 65 -2.97 -16.42 -3.74
CA ALA A 65 -1.78 -15.74 -3.23
C ALA A 65 -0.46 -16.36 -3.72
N VAL A 66 -0.50 -17.58 -4.25
CA VAL A 66 0.72 -18.31 -4.64
C VAL A 66 1.49 -17.60 -5.73
N GLY A 67 2.77 -17.40 -5.51
CA GLY A 67 3.69 -16.79 -6.48
C GLY A 67 3.56 -15.27 -6.63
N LEU A 68 2.59 -14.63 -5.99
CA LEU A 68 2.39 -13.18 -6.12
C LEU A 68 3.51 -12.37 -5.48
N ARG A 69 4.11 -12.85 -4.39
CA ARG A 69 5.25 -12.20 -3.77
C ARG A 69 6.42 -12.06 -4.74
N ALA A 70 6.75 -13.13 -5.47
CA ALA A 70 7.83 -13.10 -6.45
C ALA A 70 7.53 -12.11 -7.59
N LYS A 71 6.29 -12.07 -8.06
CA LYS A 71 5.85 -11.12 -9.10
C LYS A 71 5.92 -9.68 -8.61
N LEU A 72 5.46 -9.42 -7.39
CA LEU A 72 5.54 -8.09 -6.78
C LEU A 72 7.00 -7.66 -6.60
N THR A 73 7.86 -8.54 -6.12
CA THR A 73 9.29 -8.24 -5.96
C THR A 73 9.93 -7.87 -7.30
N ALA A 74 9.64 -8.63 -8.36
CA ALA A 74 10.15 -8.34 -9.69
C ALA A 74 9.69 -6.96 -10.21
N GLU A 75 8.42 -6.61 -10.00
CA GLU A 75 7.91 -5.30 -10.41
C GLU A 75 8.42 -4.15 -9.53
N LEU A 76 8.72 -4.40 -8.25
CA LEU A 76 9.38 -3.42 -7.38
C LEU A 76 10.81 -3.14 -7.86
N GLU A 77 11.57 -4.16 -8.19
CA GLU A 77 12.92 -4.02 -8.75
C GLU A 77 12.89 -3.30 -10.10
N ARG A 78 11.96 -3.67 -10.96
CA ARG A 78 11.73 -3.00 -12.25
C ARG A 78 11.42 -1.51 -12.08
N ASN A 79 10.58 -1.16 -11.10
CA ASN A 79 10.26 0.24 -10.78
C ASN A 79 11.51 1.03 -10.38
N GLN A 80 12.37 0.44 -9.55
CA GLN A 80 13.64 1.05 -9.17
C GLN A 80 14.53 1.29 -10.38
N GLU A 81 14.68 0.30 -11.26
CA GLU A 81 15.50 0.41 -12.48
C GLU A 81 14.99 1.47 -13.45
N LEU A 82 13.66 1.65 -13.51
CA LEU A 82 13.02 2.68 -14.33
C LEU A 82 13.05 4.08 -13.71
N GLY A 83 13.62 4.23 -12.51
CA GLY A 83 13.70 5.50 -11.81
C GLY A 83 12.37 5.92 -11.19
N GLY A 84 11.52 4.97 -10.83
CA GLY A 84 10.27 5.21 -10.11
C GLY A 84 10.49 5.54 -8.63
N GLU A 85 9.45 5.39 -7.85
CA GLU A 85 9.49 5.74 -6.43
C GLU A 85 10.14 4.70 -5.53
N VAL A 86 10.23 3.46 -6.01
CA VAL A 86 10.90 2.40 -5.28
C VAL A 86 12.39 2.69 -5.25
N ASN A 87 12.95 2.82 -4.06
CA ASN A 87 14.38 3.00 -3.85
C ASN A 87 14.98 1.79 -3.13
N LYS A 88 16.30 1.77 -3.03
CA LYS A 88 17.03 0.69 -2.36
C LYS A 88 16.59 0.52 -0.90
N GLU A 89 16.37 1.61 -0.18
CA GLU A 89 15.97 1.57 1.23
C GLU A 89 14.62 0.89 1.41
N MET A 90 13.67 1.17 0.52
CA MET A 90 12.36 0.52 0.50
C MET A 90 12.49 -0.98 0.23
N LEU A 91 13.30 -1.38 -0.74
CA LEU A 91 13.55 -2.79 -1.04
C LEU A 91 14.23 -3.50 0.13
N ASP A 92 15.23 -2.88 0.75
CA ASP A 92 15.94 -3.42 1.91
C ASP A 92 15.00 -3.60 3.13
N PHE A 93 13.97 -2.77 3.23
CA PHE A 93 12.96 -2.88 4.26
C PHE A 93 11.92 -3.97 3.96
N LEU A 94 11.44 -4.05 2.72
CA LEU A 94 10.34 -4.96 2.35
C LEU A 94 10.81 -6.39 2.13
N THR A 95 11.97 -6.58 1.52
CA THR A 95 12.48 -7.91 1.12
C THR A 95 12.65 -8.88 2.29
N PRO A 96 13.16 -8.47 3.48
CA PRO A 96 13.33 -9.38 4.61
C PRO A 96 12.04 -9.76 5.33
N LEU A 97 10.90 -9.16 5.01
CA LEU A 97 9.64 -9.47 5.66
C LEU A 97 9.23 -10.91 5.35
N ASP A 98 9.12 -11.75 6.37
CA ASP A 98 8.75 -13.16 6.22
C ASP A 98 7.25 -13.34 5.95
N ASP A 99 6.42 -12.46 6.50
CA ASP A 99 4.97 -12.53 6.35
C ASP A 99 4.52 -11.87 5.05
N ASP A 100 3.89 -12.65 4.17
CA ASP A 100 3.38 -12.17 2.89
C ASP A 100 2.28 -11.10 3.05
N THR A 101 1.45 -11.21 4.08
CA THR A 101 0.43 -10.20 4.38
C THR A 101 1.09 -8.86 4.73
N ALA A 102 2.09 -8.86 5.59
CA ALA A 102 2.86 -7.68 5.93
C ALA A 102 3.57 -7.10 4.70
N PHE A 103 4.17 -7.94 3.88
CA PHE A 103 4.83 -7.52 2.64
C PHE A 103 3.87 -6.79 1.71
N VAL A 104 2.70 -7.37 1.45
CA VAL A 104 1.68 -6.77 0.57
C VAL A 104 1.14 -5.47 1.16
N ASP A 105 0.78 -5.46 2.43
CA ASP A 105 0.17 -4.30 3.08
C ASP A 105 1.13 -3.12 3.19
N LEU A 106 2.38 -3.36 3.56
CA LEU A 106 3.39 -2.31 3.66
C LEU A 106 3.81 -1.79 2.28
N THR A 107 3.88 -2.66 1.28
CA THR A 107 4.13 -2.26 -0.10
C THR A 107 3.00 -1.37 -0.62
N ALA A 108 1.75 -1.77 -0.42
CA ALA A 108 0.58 -0.98 -0.81
C ALA A 108 0.55 0.38 -0.11
N TYR A 109 0.83 0.40 1.19
CA TYR A 109 0.90 1.64 1.95
C TYR A 109 1.98 2.59 1.41
N SER A 110 3.15 2.06 1.09
CA SER A 110 4.30 2.85 0.65
C SER A 110 4.13 3.43 -0.76
N LEU A 111 3.48 2.69 -1.66
CA LEU A 111 3.42 3.04 -3.08
C LEU A 111 2.08 3.59 -3.55
N CYS A 112 0.99 3.23 -2.90
CA CYS A 112 -0.32 3.72 -3.32
C CYS A 112 -0.56 5.13 -2.81
N LYS A 113 -0.59 6.10 -3.73
CA LYS A 113 -0.81 7.52 -3.41
C LYS A 113 -2.28 7.90 -3.28
N HIS A 114 -3.14 7.16 -3.94
CA HIS A 114 -4.57 7.47 -3.96
C HIS A 114 -5.27 6.89 -2.74
N THR A 115 -5.79 7.75 -1.89
CA THR A 115 -6.49 7.36 -0.65
C THR A 115 -7.62 6.37 -0.91
N LEU A 116 -8.43 6.59 -1.94
CA LEU A 116 -9.54 5.69 -2.28
C LEU A 116 -9.03 4.30 -2.71
N ARG A 117 -7.91 4.24 -3.42
CA ARG A 117 -7.32 2.97 -3.82
C ARG A 117 -6.73 2.21 -2.63
N LYS A 118 -6.06 2.91 -1.72
CA LYS A 118 -5.60 2.33 -0.44
C LYS A 118 -6.75 1.74 0.35
N GLN A 119 -7.86 2.47 0.45
CA GLN A 119 -9.06 2.01 1.16
C GLN A 119 -9.67 0.78 0.48
N ALA A 120 -9.76 0.77 -0.84
CA ALA A 120 -10.24 -0.39 -1.58
C ALA A 120 -9.41 -1.64 -1.28
N MET A 121 -8.08 -1.50 -1.23
CA MET A 121 -7.19 -2.62 -0.87
C MET A 121 -7.38 -3.07 0.59
N LEU A 122 -7.58 -2.15 1.54
CA LEU A 122 -7.84 -2.48 2.94
C LEU A 122 -9.12 -3.30 3.14
N GLU A 123 -10.14 -3.02 2.35
CA GLU A 123 -11.42 -3.71 2.42
C GLU A 123 -11.38 -5.13 1.85
N VAL A 124 -10.40 -5.45 1.02
CA VAL A 124 -10.24 -6.78 0.42
C VAL A 124 -9.55 -7.72 1.41
N GLN A 125 -10.31 -8.65 1.98
CA GLN A 125 -9.80 -9.62 2.95
C GLN A 125 -8.90 -10.68 2.30
N ASN A 126 -9.18 -11.09 1.06
CA ASN A 126 -8.39 -12.09 0.36
C ASN A 126 -7.02 -11.52 -0.06
N LEU A 127 -5.95 -12.14 0.42
CA LEU A 127 -4.58 -11.69 0.19
C LEU A 127 -4.22 -11.71 -1.31
N GLY A 128 -4.60 -12.76 -2.01
CA GLY A 128 -4.31 -12.89 -3.44
C GLY A 128 -4.98 -11.79 -4.26
N LYS A 129 -6.24 -11.47 -3.96
CA LYS A 129 -6.94 -10.36 -4.62
C LYS A 129 -6.29 -9.01 -4.33
N ARG A 130 -5.93 -8.77 -3.08
CA ARG A 130 -5.27 -7.52 -2.67
C ARG A 130 -3.89 -7.38 -3.33
N ALA A 131 -3.10 -8.45 -3.34
CA ALA A 131 -1.80 -8.49 -3.99
C ALA A 131 -1.90 -8.28 -5.51
N ASN A 132 -2.92 -8.84 -6.16
CA ASN A 132 -3.17 -8.61 -7.58
C ASN A 132 -3.56 -7.16 -7.88
N MET A 133 -4.36 -6.53 -7.04
CA MET A 133 -4.66 -5.09 -7.18
C MET A 133 -3.39 -4.25 -7.13
N LEU A 134 -2.51 -4.55 -6.19
CA LEU A 134 -1.23 -3.86 -6.05
C LEU A 134 -0.31 -4.14 -7.25
N LEU A 135 -0.25 -5.38 -7.70
CA LEU A 135 0.54 -5.80 -8.86
C LEU A 135 0.09 -5.08 -10.13
N ASP A 136 -1.22 -5.00 -10.36
CA ASP A 136 -1.79 -4.29 -11.51
C ASP A 136 -1.42 -2.80 -11.49
N ASP A 137 -1.54 -2.15 -10.35
CA ASP A 137 -1.19 -0.74 -10.18
C ASP A 137 0.31 -0.50 -10.44
N LEU A 138 1.15 -1.36 -9.90
CA LEU A 138 2.61 -1.25 -10.05
C LEU A 138 3.06 -1.54 -11.49
N THR A 139 2.49 -2.55 -12.12
CA THR A 139 2.76 -2.88 -13.52
C THR A 139 2.34 -1.73 -14.45
N MET A 140 1.16 -1.14 -14.23
CA MET A 140 0.70 0.03 -14.99
C MET A 140 1.67 1.20 -14.86
N GLU A 141 2.12 1.50 -13.65
CA GLU A 141 3.08 2.58 -13.42
C GLU A 141 4.43 2.29 -14.08
N ASN A 142 4.90 1.07 -14.01
CA ASN A 142 6.16 0.67 -14.65
C ASN A 142 6.07 0.73 -16.17
N ASP A 143 4.97 0.31 -16.75
CA ASP A 143 4.75 0.44 -18.19
C ASP A 143 4.72 1.89 -18.63
N ARG A 144 4.11 2.76 -17.85
CA ARG A 144 4.12 4.21 -18.07
C ARG A 144 5.54 4.78 -18.04
N LEU A 145 6.33 4.43 -17.02
CA LEU A 145 7.71 4.87 -16.87
C LEU A 145 8.59 4.36 -18.03
N ASP A 146 8.39 3.12 -18.45
CA ASP A 146 9.12 2.53 -19.57
C ASP A 146 8.83 3.26 -20.87
N LEU A 147 7.57 3.59 -21.16
CA LEU A 147 7.19 4.39 -22.31
C LEU A 147 7.84 5.77 -22.32
N ILE A 148 7.86 6.45 -21.17
CA ILE A 148 8.53 7.76 -21.02
C ILE A 148 10.02 7.63 -21.28
N LYS A 149 10.66 6.62 -20.74
CA LYS A 149 12.10 6.36 -20.93
C LYS A 149 12.43 6.11 -22.39
N GLN A 150 11.63 5.33 -23.09
CA GLN A 150 11.79 5.06 -24.53
C GLN A 150 11.60 6.34 -25.37
N ALA A 151 10.59 7.14 -25.05
CA ALA A 151 10.34 8.42 -25.75
C ALA A 151 11.49 9.41 -25.57
N LEU A 152 12.05 9.52 -24.35
CA LEU A 152 13.20 10.39 -24.09
C LEU A 152 14.48 9.83 -24.72
N GLY A 153 14.68 8.52 -24.71
CA GLY A 153 15.80 7.86 -25.41
C GLY A 153 15.76 8.08 -26.91
N GLY A 154 14.55 7.93 -27.52
CA GLY A 154 14.35 8.20 -28.94
C GLY A 154 14.65 9.67 -29.33
N LYS A 155 14.25 10.62 -28.51
CA LYS A 155 14.57 12.05 -28.74
C LYS A 155 16.07 12.34 -28.64
N GLN A 156 16.79 11.72 -27.71
CA GLN A 156 18.23 11.88 -27.58
C GLN A 156 18.96 11.31 -28.79
N ASP A 157 18.52 10.17 -29.33
CA ASP A 157 19.09 9.55 -30.52
C ASP A 157 18.83 10.41 -31.76
N GLU A 158 17.65 11.01 -31.89
CA GLU A 158 17.34 11.97 -32.95
C GLU A 158 18.22 13.23 -32.87
N ASP A 159 18.40 13.81 -31.68
CA ASP A 159 19.25 14.97 -31.46
C ASP A 159 20.74 14.66 -31.76
N LEU A 160 21.19 13.46 -31.41
CA LEU A 160 22.55 13.01 -31.75
C LEU A 160 22.74 12.70 -33.24
N GLY A 161 21.68 12.37 -33.96
CA GLY A 161 21.70 12.12 -35.40
C GLY A 161 21.84 13.37 -36.26
N TYR A 162 21.70 14.57 -35.70
CA TYR A 162 21.82 15.86 -36.39
C TYR A 162 23.23 16.46 -36.32
N ASN A 163 24.14 15.80 -35.73
CA ASN A 163 25.55 16.18 -35.69
C ASN A 163 26.36 15.35 -36.68
#